data_69f53eaee67dcbde9eb9cbad6ec6d357
#
_entry.id   69f53eaee67dcbde9eb9cbad6ec6d357
#
_cell.length_a   1.000
_cell.length_b   1.000
_cell.length_c   1.000
_cell.angle_alpha   90.00
_cell.angle_beta   90.00
_cell.angle_gamma   90.00
#
_symmetry.space_group_name_H-M   'P 1'
#
loop_
_entity.id
_entity.type
_entity.pdbx_description
1 polymer ?
#
loop_
_entity_poly.entity_id
_entity_poly.type
_entity_poly.pdbx_seq_one_letter_code
_entity_poly.pdbx_strand_id
1 'polypeptide(L)'
;MYPEIGYDLERTSSFVARYLKDLGLEVKEHVAKTGVVAVLRGAKPGKTILLRADMDALPLQDLKQVSYRSRIDGAMHACGHDGHTAMLLVAAKLLCDVKERLSGNVKFVFQPCEEKFPPGGALPMIEQGVLENPTVDAAFGIHLWTLLPAGTIGIRAGTIMAAADEFHVNITGRGGHGAQPHLCKDPIVISSHLIQMLQTLISRETDPLDSAVITVGKIESGTAFNIIPETAHLEGTVRTLSEQTQKSIQLGMRRIVEGVEKAFDVKCELDYRVGPPPVVNDLEMTKLAQSVAELVVGKENVIEVEPSMGGEDMS
;
A
#
# COMPACT_ATOMS: atom_id res chain seq x y z
N MET A 1 12.18 8.29 15.71
CA MET A 1 13.62 8.16 16.05
C MET A 1 14.13 6.71 16.01
N TYR A 2 13.28 5.72 16.16
CA TYR A 2 13.63 4.29 16.11
C TYR A 2 12.63 3.56 15.23
N PRO A 3 12.62 3.84 13.92
CA PRO A 3 11.73 3.19 12.96
C PRO A 3 12.03 1.69 12.87
N GLU A 4 10.98 0.92 12.68
CA GLU A 4 11.00 -0.53 12.48
C GLU A 4 10.30 -0.85 11.17
N ILE A 5 10.67 -1.93 10.46
CA ILE A 5 10.28 -2.17 9.07
C ILE A 5 9.42 -3.42 8.95
N GLY A 6 8.33 -3.32 8.21
CA GLY A 6 7.47 -4.43 7.82
C GLY A 6 6.79 -5.10 9.02
N TYR A 7 7.12 -6.36 9.29
CA TYR A 7 6.54 -7.11 10.41
C TYR A 7 7.40 -7.12 11.68
N ASP A 8 8.60 -6.56 11.66
CA ASP A 8 9.54 -6.61 12.78
C ASP A 8 9.42 -5.33 13.61
N LEU A 9 8.27 -5.17 14.31
CA LEU A 9 7.86 -3.94 15.00
C LEU A 9 7.74 -4.13 16.52
N GLU A 10 8.56 -4.96 17.14
CA GLU A 10 8.42 -5.36 18.56
C GLU A 10 8.41 -4.18 19.52
N ARG A 11 9.24 -3.16 19.28
CA ARG A 11 9.31 -1.97 20.11
C ARG A 11 8.04 -1.13 20.02
N THR A 12 7.61 -0.83 18.79
CA THR A 12 6.42 -0.01 18.54
C THR A 12 5.16 -0.73 19.00
N SER A 13 5.01 -2.00 18.64
CA SER A 13 3.90 -2.86 19.06
C SER A 13 3.79 -2.96 20.59
N SER A 14 4.90 -3.23 21.29
CA SER A 14 4.91 -3.31 22.75
C SER A 14 4.57 -1.97 23.41
N PHE A 15 5.03 -0.86 22.84
CA PHE A 15 4.66 0.47 23.33
C PHE A 15 3.16 0.74 23.18
N VAL A 16 2.61 0.48 21.97
CA VAL A 16 1.18 0.63 21.68
C VAL A 16 0.34 -0.23 22.60
N ALA A 17 0.66 -1.53 22.72
CA ALA A 17 -0.09 -2.46 23.55
C ALA A 17 -0.10 -2.03 25.03
N ARG A 18 1.05 -1.64 25.56
CA ARG A 18 1.15 -1.14 26.94
C ARG A 18 0.29 0.11 27.15
N TYR A 19 0.40 1.10 26.28
CA TYR A 19 -0.37 2.34 26.35
C TYR A 19 -1.88 2.06 26.37
N LEU A 20 -2.37 1.18 25.52
CA LEU A 20 -3.79 0.81 25.45
C LEU A 20 -4.25 0.02 26.67
N LYS A 21 -3.39 -0.86 27.24
CA LYS A 21 -3.67 -1.56 28.50
C LYS A 21 -3.74 -0.59 29.67
N ASP A 22 -2.86 0.42 29.71
CA ASP A 22 -2.87 1.45 30.75
C ASP A 22 -4.14 2.31 30.71
N LEU A 23 -4.80 2.41 29.55
CA LEU A 23 -6.15 3.01 29.39
C LEU A 23 -7.27 2.06 29.82
N GLY A 24 -6.99 0.84 30.23
CA GLY A 24 -7.97 -0.17 30.64
C GLY A 24 -8.72 -0.84 29.49
N LEU A 25 -8.17 -0.82 28.29
CA LEU A 25 -8.76 -1.46 27.11
C LEU A 25 -8.48 -2.97 27.07
N GLU A 26 -9.38 -3.72 26.43
CA GLU A 26 -9.15 -5.11 26.05
C GLU A 26 -8.21 -5.14 24.85
N VAL A 27 -6.98 -5.63 25.02
CA VAL A 27 -5.90 -5.58 24.02
C VAL A 27 -5.52 -6.99 23.56
N LYS A 28 -5.54 -7.21 22.24
CA LYS A 28 -4.99 -8.40 21.58
C LYS A 28 -3.70 -8.01 20.86
N GLU A 29 -2.60 -8.64 21.24
CA GLU A 29 -1.28 -8.47 20.63
C GLU A 29 -1.00 -9.55 19.59
N HIS A 30 0.05 -9.38 18.81
CA HIS A 30 0.55 -10.34 17.83
C HIS A 30 -0.47 -10.70 16.72
N VAL A 31 -1.38 -9.80 16.38
CA VAL A 31 -2.24 -9.95 15.21
C VAL A 31 -1.42 -9.65 13.96
N ALA A 32 -1.36 -10.57 13.00
CA ALA A 32 -0.42 -10.50 11.88
C ALA A 32 1.03 -10.21 12.36
N LYS A 33 1.54 -11.03 13.29
CA LYS A 33 2.85 -10.97 13.95
C LYS A 33 2.97 -9.87 15.01
N THR A 34 3.02 -8.60 14.63
CA THR A 34 3.26 -7.47 15.54
C THR A 34 2.13 -6.45 15.59
N GLY A 35 1.01 -6.70 14.90
CA GLY A 35 -0.17 -5.85 14.99
C GLY A 35 -0.83 -5.91 16.36
N VAL A 36 -1.48 -4.80 16.74
CA VAL A 36 -2.18 -4.64 18.02
C VAL A 36 -3.62 -4.22 17.74
N VAL A 37 -4.56 -4.88 18.41
CA VAL A 37 -5.99 -4.56 18.33
C VAL A 37 -6.51 -4.29 19.73
N ALA A 38 -7.25 -3.19 19.92
CA ALA A 38 -7.92 -2.91 21.17
C ALA A 38 -9.39 -2.60 20.96
N VAL A 39 -10.23 -2.90 21.95
CA VAL A 39 -11.67 -2.65 21.90
C VAL A 39 -12.08 -1.77 23.08
N LEU A 40 -12.69 -0.63 22.78
CA LEU A 40 -13.42 0.21 23.72
C LEU A 40 -14.90 -0.11 23.58
N ARG A 41 -15.51 -0.65 24.63
CA ARG A 41 -16.97 -0.88 24.68
C ARG A 41 -17.63 0.34 25.31
N GLY A 42 -18.50 1.01 24.55
CA GLY A 42 -19.30 2.13 25.08
C GLY A 42 -20.34 1.68 26.11
N ALA A 43 -20.89 2.64 26.83
CA ALA A 43 -21.87 2.36 27.89
C ALA A 43 -23.25 1.92 27.37
N LYS A 44 -23.54 2.12 26.10
CA LYS A 44 -24.82 1.77 25.47
C LYS A 44 -24.59 0.87 24.24
N PRO A 45 -25.55 -0.03 23.93
CA PRO A 45 -25.49 -0.80 22.69
C PRO A 45 -25.45 0.10 21.44
N GLY A 46 -24.77 -0.36 20.39
CA GLY A 46 -24.68 0.37 19.14
C GLY A 46 -23.73 -0.32 18.17
N LYS A 47 -23.40 0.36 17.09
CA LYS A 47 -22.51 -0.10 16.03
C LYS A 47 -21.05 -0.12 16.48
N THR A 48 -20.21 -0.80 15.71
CA THR A 48 -18.77 -0.84 15.94
C THR A 48 -18.06 -0.08 14.83
N ILE A 49 -17.26 0.92 15.20
CA ILE A 49 -16.37 1.65 14.29
C ILE A 49 -14.96 1.12 14.48
N LEU A 50 -14.26 0.84 13.39
CA LEU A 50 -12.83 0.55 13.38
C LEU A 50 -12.05 1.82 13.02
N LEU A 51 -11.04 2.14 13.81
CA LEU A 51 -10.06 3.19 13.53
C LEU A 51 -8.70 2.52 13.33
N ARG A 52 -8.05 2.79 12.19
CA ARG A 52 -6.78 2.16 11.81
C ARG A 52 -5.64 3.17 11.76
N ALA A 53 -4.48 2.74 12.22
CA ALA A 53 -3.18 3.33 11.91
C ALA A 53 -2.18 2.22 11.55
N ASP A 54 -1.39 2.43 10.54
CA ASP A 54 -0.19 1.66 10.24
C ASP A 54 0.97 2.04 11.18
N MET A 55 1.97 1.17 11.29
CA MET A 55 3.06 1.37 12.25
C MET A 55 4.47 1.23 11.64
N ASP A 56 4.59 0.65 10.45
CA ASP A 56 5.89 0.34 9.87
C ASP A 56 6.56 1.53 9.18
N ALA A 57 7.86 1.40 8.95
CA ALA A 57 8.71 2.37 8.31
C ALA A 57 9.27 1.83 6.99
N LEU A 58 9.83 2.72 6.20
CA LEU A 58 10.47 2.41 4.92
C LEU A 58 11.98 2.15 5.08
N PRO A 59 12.57 1.25 4.25
CA PRO A 59 14.01 1.00 4.21
C PRO A 59 14.74 2.13 3.44
N LEU A 60 14.67 3.36 3.99
CA LEU A 60 15.28 4.56 3.45
C LEU A 60 16.17 5.23 4.49
N GLN A 61 17.30 5.83 4.04
CA GLN A 61 18.17 6.60 4.92
C GLN A 61 17.53 7.96 5.24
N ASP A 62 17.39 8.27 6.53
CA ASP A 62 16.93 9.58 6.98
C ASP A 62 18.06 10.60 6.87
N LEU A 63 17.93 11.54 5.94
CA LEU A 63 18.90 12.62 5.67
C LEU A 63 18.54 13.94 6.35
N LYS A 64 17.44 14.00 7.11
CA LYS A 64 16.99 15.22 7.80
C LYS A 64 18.00 15.66 8.86
N GLN A 65 18.18 16.97 9.02
CA GLN A 65 19.03 17.56 10.05
C GLN A 65 18.17 18.12 11.19
N VAL A 66 17.45 17.22 11.88
CA VAL A 66 16.57 17.56 12.99
C VAL A 66 16.89 16.68 14.21
N SER A 67 16.58 17.17 15.40
CA SER A 67 16.87 16.44 16.65
C SER A 67 16.14 15.10 16.79
N TYR A 68 15.02 14.93 16.10
CA TYR A 68 14.18 13.75 16.11
C TYR A 68 14.34 12.83 14.88
N ARG A 69 15.36 13.03 14.06
CA ARG A 69 15.66 12.15 12.91
C ARG A 69 15.84 10.70 13.37
N SER A 70 15.72 9.78 12.44
CA SER A 70 16.01 8.36 12.69
C SER A 70 17.42 8.16 13.25
N ARG A 71 17.52 7.24 14.22
CA ARG A 71 18.78 6.74 14.79
C ARG A 71 19.12 5.34 14.28
N ILE A 72 18.31 4.82 13.38
CA ILE A 72 18.48 3.53 12.74
C ILE A 72 18.93 3.78 11.31
N ASP A 73 20.13 3.37 10.98
CA ASP A 73 20.65 3.52 9.62
C ASP A 73 19.81 2.71 8.63
N GLY A 74 19.49 3.31 7.49
CA GLY A 74 18.69 2.68 6.45
C GLY A 74 17.20 2.52 6.77
N ALA A 75 16.67 3.17 7.83
CA ALA A 75 15.25 3.14 8.14
C ALA A 75 14.70 4.54 8.47
N MET A 76 13.51 4.87 7.95
CA MET A 76 12.88 6.17 8.12
C MET A 76 11.35 6.06 8.03
N HIS A 77 10.63 6.76 8.92
CA HIS A 77 9.20 7.02 8.73
C HIS A 77 8.98 8.10 7.65
N ALA A 78 9.17 7.71 6.39
CA ALA A 78 9.01 8.66 5.28
C ALA A 78 7.54 8.82 4.87
N CYS A 79 6.69 7.85 5.17
CA CYS A 79 5.25 7.88 4.90
C CYS A 79 4.42 8.47 6.06
N GLY A 80 5.01 8.66 7.25
CA GLY A 80 4.34 9.31 8.38
C GLY A 80 3.59 8.37 9.33
N HIS A 81 3.80 7.06 9.27
CA HIS A 81 3.09 6.07 10.08
C HIS A 81 3.33 6.24 11.60
N ASP A 82 4.45 6.80 12.01
CA ASP A 82 4.69 7.22 13.40
C ASP A 82 3.68 8.29 13.86
N GLY A 83 3.32 9.22 12.97
CA GLY A 83 2.27 10.21 13.21
C GLY A 83 0.88 9.59 13.24
N HIS A 84 0.56 8.63 12.33
CA HIS A 84 -0.69 7.89 12.33
C HIS A 84 -0.89 7.13 13.64
N THR A 85 0.14 6.39 14.07
CA THR A 85 0.17 5.68 15.36
C THR A 85 -0.06 6.64 16.53
N ALA A 86 0.62 7.78 16.56
CA ALA A 86 0.47 8.76 17.63
C ALA A 86 -0.95 9.37 17.68
N MET A 87 -1.52 9.71 16.51
CA MET A 87 -2.90 10.23 16.42
C MET A 87 -3.91 9.22 16.94
N LEU A 88 -3.78 7.94 16.56
CA LEU A 88 -4.73 6.91 16.99
C LEU A 88 -4.60 6.60 18.49
N LEU A 89 -3.41 6.64 19.08
CA LEU A 89 -3.21 6.52 20.53
C LEU A 89 -3.88 7.67 21.29
N VAL A 90 -3.75 8.90 20.80
CA VAL A 90 -4.44 10.07 21.41
C VAL A 90 -5.95 9.95 21.24
N ALA A 91 -6.44 9.52 20.09
CA ALA A 91 -7.87 9.28 19.86
C ALA A 91 -8.41 8.22 20.83
N ALA A 92 -7.66 7.13 21.06
CA ALA A 92 -8.04 6.10 22.03
C ALA A 92 -8.20 6.67 23.44
N LYS A 93 -7.24 7.51 23.88
CA LYS A 93 -7.33 8.17 25.19
C LYS A 93 -8.57 9.06 25.29
N LEU A 94 -8.78 9.93 24.31
CA LEU A 94 -9.93 10.87 24.32
C LEU A 94 -11.27 10.12 24.32
N LEU A 95 -11.38 9.02 23.58
CA LEU A 95 -12.59 8.20 23.53
C LEU A 95 -12.81 7.44 24.84
N CYS A 96 -11.75 6.98 25.52
CA CYS A 96 -11.83 6.39 26.86
C CYS A 96 -12.36 7.42 27.89
N ASP A 97 -11.93 8.67 27.82
CA ASP A 97 -12.37 9.73 28.74
C ASP A 97 -13.88 10.04 28.61
N VAL A 98 -14.49 9.73 27.48
CA VAL A 98 -15.93 9.92 27.21
C VAL A 98 -16.73 8.64 27.08
N LYS A 99 -16.18 7.50 27.48
CA LYS A 99 -16.74 6.15 27.34
C LYS A 99 -18.22 6.06 27.78
N GLU A 100 -18.57 6.68 28.89
CA GLU A 100 -19.92 6.65 29.45
C GLU A 100 -20.98 7.36 28.59
N ARG A 101 -20.53 8.15 27.62
CA ARG A 101 -21.37 8.85 26.64
C ARG A 101 -21.49 8.13 25.31
N LEU A 102 -20.64 7.11 25.07
CA LEU A 102 -20.58 6.40 23.79
C LEU A 102 -21.65 5.33 23.68
N SER A 103 -22.27 5.25 22.51
CA SER A 103 -23.11 4.13 22.08
C SER A 103 -22.32 3.29 21.06
N GLY A 104 -22.32 1.96 21.25
CA GLY A 104 -21.55 1.05 20.41
C GLY A 104 -20.10 0.87 20.86
N ASN A 105 -19.26 0.41 19.96
CA ASN A 105 -17.86 0.08 20.24
C ASN A 105 -16.91 0.84 19.31
N VAL A 106 -15.69 1.04 19.79
CA VAL A 106 -14.58 1.49 18.93
C VAL A 106 -13.49 0.44 18.97
N LYS A 107 -13.10 -0.04 17.80
CA LYS A 107 -11.99 -0.97 17.62
C LYS A 107 -10.79 -0.19 17.08
N PHE A 108 -9.71 -0.16 17.83
CA PHE A 108 -8.45 0.46 17.44
C PHE A 108 -7.56 -0.60 16.83
N VAL A 109 -7.10 -0.39 15.61
CA VAL A 109 -6.25 -1.32 14.86
C VAL A 109 -4.94 -0.64 14.52
N PHE A 110 -3.86 -1.17 15.09
CA PHE A 110 -2.50 -0.75 14.80
C PHE A 110 -1.86 -1.82 13.92
N GLN A 111 -1.75 -1.51 12.64
CA GLN A 111 -1.37 -2.46 11.60
C GLN A 111 0.13 -2.46 11.34
N PRO A 112 0.77 -3.64 11.24
CA PRO A 112 2.14 -3.77 10.75
C PRO A 112 2.17 -3.86 9.21
N CYS A 113 3.34 -3.66 8.61
CA CYS A 113 3.68 -4.08 7.24
C CYS A 113 2.76 -3.52 6.14
N GLU A 114 2.37 -2.25 6.23
CA GLU A 114 1.64 -1.58 5.14
C GLU A 114 2.53 -1.43 3.90
N GLU A 115 3.80 -1.10 4.05
CA GLU A 115 4.75 -0.76 2.99
C GLU A 115 5.23 -1.96 2.14
N LYS A 116 4.82 -3.19 2.47
CA LYS A 116 5.24 -4.42 1.76
C LYS A 116 4.05 -5.26 1.31
N PHE A 117 3.37 -4.84 0.29
CA PHE A 117 2.34 -5.66 -0.36
C PHE A 117 2.78 -6.09 -1.78
N PRO A 118 2.26 -7.26 -2.25
CA PRO A 118 1.47 -8.23 -1.51
C PRO A 118 2.27 -9.05 -0.49
N PRO A 119 1.67 -9.56 0.61
CA PRO A 119 0.25 -9.43 0.96
C PRO A 119 -0.11 -8.20 1.79
N GLY A 120 0.85 -7.37 2.25
CA GLY A 120 0.62 -6.28 3.19
C GLY A 120 0.33 -6.76 4.61
N GLY A 121 -0.13 -5.87 5.47
CA GLY A 121 -0.50 -6.17 6.84
C GLY A 121 -2.00 -6.30 7.06
N ALA A 122 -2.84 -5.62 6.28
CA ALA A 122 -4.28 -5.63 6.45
C ALA A 122 -4.91 -7.00 6.19
N LEU A 123 -4.60 -7.65 5.05
CA LEU A 123 -5.15 -8.96 4.72
C LEU A 123 -4.87 -10.02 5.80
N PRO A 124 -3.64 -10.21 6.31
CA PRO A 124 -3.40 -11.13 7.42
C PRO A 124 -4.13 -10.77 8.71
N MET A 125 -4.39 -9.48 8.99
CA MET A 125 -5.21 -9.09 10.15
C MET A 125 -6.68 -9.45 9.95
N ILE A 126 -7.21 -9.30 8.72
CA ILE A 126 -8.58 -9.70 8.37
C ILE A 126 -8.75 -11.20 8.51
N GLU A 127 -7.82 -12.01 7.99
CA GLU A 127 -7.81 -13.47 8.11
C GLU A 127 -7.76 -13.92 9.58
N GLN A 128 -7.19 -13.13 10.48
CA GLN A 128 -7.17 -13.38 11.92
C GLN A 128 -8.38 -12.78 12.67
N GLY A 129 -9.41 -12.35 11.93
CA GLY A 129 -10.70 -11.94 12.47
C GLY A 129 -10.74 -10.52 13.03
N VAL A 130 -9.91 -9.58 12.53
CA VAL A 130 -9.92 -8.20 13.01
C VAL A 130 -11.26 -7.49 12.79
N LEU A 131 -12.04 -7.91 11.80
CA LEU A 131 -13.38 -7.36 11.50
C LEU A 131 -14.49 -8.00 12.33
N GLU A 132 -14.18 -9.00 13.16
CA GLU A 132 -15.11 -9.77 13.97
C GLU A 132 -14.92 -9.49 15.46
N ASN A 133 -15.91 -9.83 16.28
CA ASN A 133 -15.87 -9.83 17.75
C ASN A 133 -15.32 -8.54 18.40
N PRO A 134 -16.04 -7.41 18.32
CA PRO A 134 -17.34 -7.19 17.69
C PRO A 134 -17.23 -6.99 16.18
N THR A 135 -18.29 -7.34 15.44
CA THR A 135 -18.37 -7.12 13.99
C THR A 135 -18.27 -5.62 13.68
N VAL A 136 -17.44 -5.27 12.72
CA VAL A 136 -17.21 -3.88 12.30
C VAL A 136 -18.28 -3.42 11.32
N ASP A 137 -18.91 -2.28 11.58
CA ASP A 137 -19.91 -1.67 10.72
C ASP A 137 -19.33 -0.61 9.78
N ALA A 138 -18.25 0.06 10.20
CA ALA A 138 -17.54 1.04 9.38
C ALA A 138 -16.07 1.13 9.82
N ALA A 139 -15.19 1.46 8.88
CA ALA A 139 -13.76 1.65 9.12
C ALA A 139 -13.31 3.05 8.67
N PHE A 140 -12.39 3.66 9.43
CA PHE A 140 -11.76 4.93 9.10
C PHE A 140 -10.26 4.85 9.30
N GLY A 141 -9.53 5.45 8.36
CA GLY A 141 -8.11 5.75 8.46
C GLY A 141 -7.82 7.18 8.06
N ILE A 142 -6.74 7.75 8.57
CA ILE A 142 -6.25 9.07 8.20
C ILE A 142 -4.79 8.91 7.79
N HIS A 143 -4.44 9.48 6.64
CA HIS A 143 -3.06 9.51 6.17
C HIS A 143 -2.49 10.94 6.24
N LEU A 144 -1.28 11.11 6.77
CA LEU A 144 -0.54 12.37 6.69
C LEU A 144 -0.13 12.63 5.25
N TRP A 145 -0.47 13.80 4.71
CA TRP A 145 -0.29 14.09 3.29
C TRP A 145 0.50 15.38 3.08
N THR A 146 1.76 15.24 2.66
CA THR A 146 2.69 16.38 2.54
C THR A 146 2.38 17.34 1.39
N LEU A 147 1.51 16.94 0.45
CA LEU A 147 1.09 17.79 -0.67
C LEU A 147 -0.05 18.74 -0.31
N LEU A 148 -0.64 18.62 0.87
CA LEU A 148 -1.66 19.54 1.38
C LEU A 148 -1.06 20.48 2.42
N PRO A 149 -1.52 21.74 2.51
CA PRO A 149 -1.13 22.65 3.55
C PRO A 149 -1.46 22.12 4.94
N ALA A 150 -0.60 22.38 5.93
CA ALA A 150 -0.89 22.03 7.32
C ALA A 150 -2.18 22.71 7.81
N GLY A 151 -3.01 21.98 8.54
CA GLY A 151 -4.31 22.45 9.01
C GLY A 151 -5.47 22.21 8.04
N THR A 152 -5.23 21.55 6.90
CA THR A 152 -6.27 21.14 5.95
C THR A 152 -6.53 19.64 6.02
N ILE A 153 -7.72 19.21 5.60
CA ILE A 153 -8.12 17.82 5.45
C ILE A 153 -8.58 17.61 4.02
N GLY A 154 -7.89 16.69 3.31
CA GLY A 154 -8.30 16.21 2.00
C GLY A 154 -9.31 15.08 2.14
N ILE A 155 -10.41 15.14 1.40
CA ILE A 155 -11.45 14.12 1.43
C ILE A 155 -12.01 13.89 0.03
N ARG A 156 -12.43 12.65 -0.26
CA ARG A 156 -13.04 12.27 -1.53
C ARG A 156 -13.95 11.07 -1.36
N ALA A 157 -15.15 11.11 -1.93
CA ALA A 157 -16.00 9.95 -2.10
C ALA A 157 -15.58 9.14 -3.34
N GLY A 158 -15.77 7.83 -3.31
CA GLY A 158 -15.29 6.93 -4.37
C GLY A 158 -13.79 6.70 -4.29
N THR A 159 -13.17 6.37 -5.42
CA THR A 159 -11.75 6.01 -5.44
C THR A 159 -10.85 7.18 -5.05
N ILE A 160 -9.99 6.96 -4.04
CA ILE A 160 -9.02 7.95 -3.55
C ILE A 160 -7.57 7.51 -3.74
N MET A 161 -7.27 6.20 -3.67
CA MET A 161 -5.92 5.66 -3.89
C MET A 161 -5.98 4.45 -4.81
N ALA A 162 -4.88 4.19 -5.52
CA ALA A 162 -4.81 3.17 -6.55
C ALA A 162 -4.60 1.77 -5.99
N ALA A 163 -5.06 0.76 -6.73
CA ALA A 163 -4.55 -0.59 -6.64
C ALA A 163 -3.05 -0.62 -6.91
N ALA A 164 -2.34 -1.56 -6.29
CA ALA A 164 -0.89 -1.61 -6.38
C ALA A 164 -0.36 -3.03 -6.56
N ASP A 165 -0.17 -3.41 -7.82
CA ASP A 165 0.35 -4.73 -8.18
C ASP A 165 1.86 -4.69 -8.45
N GLU A 166 2.48 -5.85 -8.29
CA GLU A 166 3.88 -6.10 -8.60
C GLU A 166 3.98 -7.15 -9.72
N PHE A 167 4.95 -7.03 -10.59
CA PHE A 167 5.23 -8.06 -11.59
C PHE A 167 6.72 -8.29 -11.80
N HIS A 168 7.05 -9.54 -12.11
CA HIS A 168 8.38 -9.97 -12.54
C HIS A 168 8.28 -10.71 -13.87
N VAL A 169 9.20 -10.43 -14.79
CA VAL A 169 9.31 -11.17 -16.05
C VAL A 169 10.71 -11.72 -16.20
N ASN A 170 10.81 -13.03 -16.38
CA ASN A 170 12.06 -13.72 -16.73
C ASN A 170 12.02 -14.09 -18.20
N ILE A 171 13.03 -13.66 -18.96
CA ILE A 171 13.23 -14.02 -20.37
C ILE A 171 14.46 -14.92 -20.44
N THR A 172 14.28 -16.15 -20.93
CA THR A 172 15.37 -17.09 -21.19
C THR A 172 15.53 -17.24 -22.68
N GLY A 173 16.62 -16.66 -23.21
CA GLY A 173 17.00 -16.73 -24.59
C GLY A 173 18.13 -17.74 -24.84
N ARG A 174 19.07 -17.38 -25.70
CA ARG A 174 20.29 -18.15 -25.97
C ARG A 174 21.45 -17.18 -26.13
N GLY A 175 22.40 -17.23 -25.17
CA GLY A 175 23.60 -16.41 -25.16
C GLY A 175 24.64 -16.81 -26.20
N GLY A 176 25.63 -15.94 -26.39
CA GLY A 176 26.75 -16.22 -27.30
C GLY A 176 27.61 -15.01 -27.60
N HIS A 177 28.42 -15.12 -28.65
CA HIS A 177 29.37 -14.09 -29.05
C HIS A 177 28.65 -12.91 -29.70
N GLY A 178 28.89 -11.68 -29.22
CA GLY A 178 28.20 -10.47 -29.67
C GLY A 178 28.33 -10.18 -31.19
N ALA A 179 29.35 -10.68 -31.85
CA ALA A 179 29.50 -10.59 -33.31
C ALA A 179 28.78 -11.71 -34.11
N GLN A 180 28.11 -12.66 -33.42
CA GLN A 180 27.41 -13.79 -34.06
C GLN A 180 25.92 -13.84 -33.56
N PRO A 181 25.14 -12.74 -33.65
CA PRO A 181 23.79 -12.68 -33.10
C PRO A 181 22.80 -13.64 -33.77
N HIS A 182 23.08 -14.05 -35.04
CA HIS A 182 22.27 -15.04 -35.77
C HIS A 182 22.27 -16.44 -35.15
N LEU A 183 23.22 -16.73 -34.26
CA LEU A 183 23.29 -17.99 -33.49
C LEU A 183 22.66 -17.87 -32.10
N CYS A 184 22.17 -16.69 -31.75
CA CYS A 184 21.67 -16.36 -30.40
C CYS A 184 20.18 -16.01 -30.40
N LYS A 185 19.61 -15.88 -29.22
CA LYS A 185 18.31 -15.25 -28.94
C LYS A 185 18.57 -14.22 -27.85
N ASP A 186 18.68 -12.95 -28.22
CA ASP A 186 19.15 -11.88 -27.34
C ASP A 186 18.07 -11.39 -26.40
N PRO A 187 18.11 -11.71 -25.09
CA PRO A 187 17.07 -11.30 -24.16
C PRO A 187 17.08 -9.80 -23.86
N ILE A 188 18.17 -9.08 -24.10
CA ILE A 188 18.20 -7.60 -23.94
C ILE A 188 17.34 -6.95 -25.03
N VAL A 189 17.50 -7.36 -26.29
CA VAL A 189 16.69 -6.86 -27.39
C VAL A 189 15.23 -7.23 -27.18
N ILE A 190 14.95 -8.48 -26.80
CA ILE A 190 13.60 -8.96 -26.52
C ILE A 190 12.95 -8.16 -25.38
N SER A 191 13.68 -7.85 -24.30
CA SER A 191 13.20 -7.00 -23.20
C SER A 191 12.77 -5.61 -23.67
N SER A 192 13.51 -5.02 -24.61
CA SER A 192 13.17 -3.70 -25.17
C SER A 192 11.82 -3.71 -25.90
N HIS A 193 11.53 -4.77 -26.65
CA HIS A 193 10.22 -4.96 -27.31
C HIS A 193 9.12 -5.20 -26.30
N LEU A 194 9.35 -6.05 -25.29
CA LEU A 194 8.38 -6.29 -24.23
C LEU A 194 8.00 -5.01 -23.51
N ILE A 195 8.97 -4.19 -23.09
CA ILE A 195 8.71 -2.91 -22.40
C ILE A 195 7.84 -2.00 -23.27
N GLN A 196 8.15 -1.86 -24.57
CA GLN A 196 7.34 -1.03 -25.48
C GLN A 196 5.92 -1.57 -25.63
N MET A 197 5.75 -2.88 -25.78
CA MET A 197 4.42 -3.51 -25.90
C MET A 197 3.60 -3.34 -24.64
N LEU A 198 4.20 -3.44 -23.44
CA LEU A 198 3.49 -3.18 -22.18
C LEU A 198 2.94 -1.76 -22.11
N GLN A 199 3.65 -0.74 -22.63
CA GLN A 199 3.15 0.63 -22.68
C GLN A 199 1.93 0.79 -23.61
N THR A 200 1.75 -0.10 -24.58
CA THR A 200 0.57 -0.06 -25.44
C THR A 200 -0.73 -0.44 -24.72
N LEU A 201 -0.66 -1.21 -23.64
CA LEU A 201 -1.83 -1.49 -22.78
C LEU A 201 -2.42 -0.20 -22.24
N ILE A 202 -1.56 0.71 -21.77
CA ILE A 202 -2.01 2.00 -21.24
C ILE A 202 -2.47 2.92 -22.38
N SER A 203 -1.65 3.06 -23.42
CA SER A 203 -1.88 4.09 -24.44
C SER A 203 -2.91 3.70 -25.49
N ARG A 204 -3.25 2.42 -25.66
CA ARG A 204 -4.13 1.93 -26.75
C ARG A 204 -5.26 1.02 -26.29
N GLU A 205 -5.20 0.43 -25.09
CA GLU A 205 -6.19 -0.55 -24.61
C GLU A 205 -6.91 -0.10 -23.34
N THR A 206 -6.36 0.85 -22.58
CA THR A 206 -7.03 1.48 -21.43
C THR A 206 -7.89 2.65 -21.92
N ASP A 207 -9.11 2.80 -21.38
CA ASP A 207 -9.95 3.96 -21.68
C ASP A 207 -9.17 5.25 -21.33
N PRO A 208 -9.12 6.25 -22.23
CA PRO A 208 -8.43 7.51 -21.95
C PRO A 208 -8.93 8.27 -20.73
N LEU A 209 -10.11 7.95 -20.22
CA LEU A 209 -10.67 8.53 -18.99
C LEU A 209 -10.30 7.72 -17.73
N ASP A 210 -9.77 6.51 -17.90
CA ASP A 210 -9.26 5.69 -16.81
C ASP A 210 -7.77 5.96 -16.58
N SER A 211 -7.40 6.10 -15.32
CA SER A 211 -5.98 6.28 -14.96
C SER A 211 -5.34 4.94 -14.67
N ALA A 212 -4.25 4.64 -15.38
CA ALA A 212 -3.44 3.45 -15.15
C ALA A 212 -1.96 3.72 -15.43
N VAL A 213 -1.07 3.03 -14.71
CA VAL A 213 0.38 3.13 -14.87
C VAL A 213 0.99 1.72 -14.90
N ILE A 214 1.88 1.46 -15.88
CA ILE A 214 2.78 0.31 -15.88
C ILE A 214 4.21 0.85 -15.87
N THR A 215 4.98 0.55 -14.84
CA THR A 215 6.37 0.94 -14.73
C THR A 215 7.26 -0.29 -14.61
N VAL A 216 8.25 -0.42 -15.51
CA VAL A 216 9.38 -1.33 -15.31
C VAL A 216 10.44 -0.53 -14.55
N GLY A 217 10.59 -0.82 -13.25
CA GLY A 217 11.51 -0.10 -12.37
C GLY A 217 12.92 -0.67 -12.34
N LYS A 218 13.07 -1.95 -12.74
CA LYS A 218 14.37 -2.65 -12.72
C LYS A 218 14.49 -3.59 -13.91
N ILE A 219 15.70 -3.64 -14.48
CA ILE A 219 16.09 -4.62 -15.49
C ILE A 219 17.52 -5.09 -15.21
N GLU A 220 17.74 -6.39 -15.23
CA GLU A 220 19.04 -7.02 -15.02
C GLU A 220 19.33 -8.00 -16.17
N SER A 221 20.44 -7.79 -16.87
CA SER A 221 20.90 -8.68 -17.93
C SER A 221 22.34 -8.39 -18.33
N GLY A 222 23.09 -9.43 -18.69
CA GLY A 222 24.43 -9.33 -19.23
C GLY A 222 25.53 -9.10 -18.20
N THR A 223 26.76 -9.47 -18.55
CA THR A 223 27.97 -9.35 -17.72
C THR A 223 29.13 -8.68 -18.43
N ALA A 224 29.10 -8.60 -19.77
CA ALA A 224 30.14 -8.01 -20.58
C ALA A 224 29.59 -7.41 -21.89
N PHE A 225 30.23 -6.35 -22.39
CA PHE A 225 29.75 -5.58 -23.54
C PHE A 225 29.71 -6.33 -24.87
N ASN A 226 30.46 -7.42 -25.00
CA ASN A 226 30.62 -8.21 -26.22
C ASN A 226 30.06 -9.64 -26.12
N ILE A 227 29.29 -9.93 -25.10
CA ILE A 227 28.65 -11.23 -24.88
C ILE A 227 27.13 -11.01 -24.82
N ILE A 228 26.37 -11.72 -25.66
CA ILE A 228 24.93 -11.81 -25.58
C ILE A 228 24.58 -12.71 -24.39
N PRO A 229 23.80 -12.24 -23.40
CA PRO A 229 23.46 -13.03 -22.23
C PRO A 229 22.43 -14.13 -22.52
N GLU A 230 22.25 -15.06 -21.59
CA GLU A 230 21.22 -16.10 -21.70
C GLU A 230 19.87 -15.62 -21.13
N THR A 231 19.89 -14.70 -20.16
CA THR A 231 18.69 -14.29 -19.45
C THR A 231 18.57 -12.78 -19.29
N ALA A 232 17.35 -12.32 -19.18
CA ALA A 232 17.01 -10.99 -18.65
C ALA A 232 15.91 -11.11 -17.61
N HIS A 233 15.99 -10.30 -16.56
CA HIS A 233 15.00 -10.18 -15.51
C HIS A 233 14.50 -8.75 -15.42
N LEU A 234 13.17 -8.58 -15.42
CA LEU A 234 12.49 -7.29 -15.28
C LEU A 234 11.59 -7.33 -14.05
N GLU A 235 11.56 -6.23 -13.28
CA GLU A 235 10.65 -6.03 -12.15
C GLU A 235 9.89 -4.72 -12.35
N GLY A 236 8.62 -4.72 -11.98
CA GLY A 236 7.82 -3.52 -12.16
C GLY A 236 6.55 -3.50 -11.32
N THR A 237 5.82 -2.43 -11.48
CA THR A 237 4.57 -2.20 -10.77
C THR A 237 3.45 -1.76 -11.72
N VAL A 238 2.22 -2.10 -11.35
CA VAL A 238 1.00 -1.62 -11.99
C VAL A 238 0.17 -0.85 -10.97
N ARG A 239 -0.37 0.29 -11.38
CA ARG A 239 -1.28 1.11 -10.58
C ARG A 239 -2.55 1.37 -11.37
N THR A 240 -3.73 1.22 -10.74
CA THR A 240 -5.03 1.45 -11.38
C THR A 240 -6.04 2.00 -10.39
N LEU A 241 -6.99 2.82 -10.86
CA LEU A 241 -8.04 3.38 -10.01
C LEU A 241 -9.35 2.59 -10.03
N SER A 242 -9.40 1.46 -10.76
CA SER A 242 -10.54 0.56 -10.77
C SER A 242 -10.09 -0.90 -10.85
N GLU A 243 -10.85 -1.79 -10.20
CA GLU A 243 -10.60 -3.24 -10.30
C GLU A 243 -10.77 -3.78 -11.72
N GLN A 244 -11.66 -3.18 -12.51
CA GLN A 244 -11.88 -3.58 -13.90
C GLN A 244 -10.62 -3.34 -14.73
N THR A 245 -10.01 -2.16 -14.60
CA THR A 245 -8.77 -1.79 -15.28
C THR A 245 -7.61 -2.64 -14.79
N GLN A 246 -7.53 -2.93 -13.48
CA GLN A 246 -6.53 -3.84 -12.90
C GLN A 246 -6.59 -5.23 -13.56
N LYS A 247 -7.78 -5.83 -13.64
CA LYS A 247 -7.99 -7.14 -14.27
C LYS A 247 -7.66 -7.13 -15.76
N SER A 248 -8.05 -6.06 -16.48
CA SER A 248 -7.78 -5.91 -17.91
C SER A 248 -6.29 -5.82 -18.20
N ILE A 249 -5.53 -5.05 -17.41
CA ILE A 249 -4.08 -4.93 -17.54
C ILE A 249 -3.39 -6.27 -17.23
N GLN A 250 -3.79 -6.96 -16.17
CA GLN A 250 -3.25 -8.28 -15.83
C GLN A 250 -3.39 -9.26 -17.00
N LEU A 251 -4.58 -9.34 -17.61
CA LEU A 251 -4.83 -10.20 -18.77
C LEU A 251 -4.03 -9.75 -20.00
N GLY A 252 -3.96 -8.45 -20.25
CA GLY A 252 -3.18 -7.87 -21.34
C GLY A 252 -1.68 -8.16 -21.21
N MET A 253 -1.12 -8.06 -20.01
CA MET A 253 0.29 -8.39 -19.76
C MET A 253 0.59 -9.87 -20.05
N ARG A 254 -0.28 -10.80 -19.60
CA ARG A 254 -0.13 -12.24 -19.89
C ARG A 254 -0.11 -12.48 -21.41
N ARG A 255 -1.08 -11.91 -22.13
CA ARG A 255 -1.18 -12.00 -23.59
C ARG A 255 0.08 -11.46 -24.29
N ILE A 256 0.62 -10.32 -23.84
CA ILE A 256 1.82 -9.72 -24.42
C ILE A 256 3.04 -10.61 -24.18
N VAL A 257 3.24 -11.10 -22.96
CA VAL A 257 4.35 -11.98 -22.62
C VAL A 257 4.31 -13.27 -23.45
N GLU A 258 3.14 -13.91 -23.57
CA GLU A 258 2.94 -15.07 -24.46
C GLU A 258 3.18 -14.73 -25.94
N GLY A 259 2.82 -13.53 -26.37
CA GLY A 259 3.08 -13.04 -27.73
C GLY A 259 4.57 -12.87 -28.02
N VAL A 260 5.30 -12.30 -27.07
CA VAL A 260 6.76 -12.13 -27.14
C VAL A 260 7.47 -13.50 -27.16
N GLU A 261 7.06 -14.41 -26.30
CA GLU A 261 7.58 -15.78 -26.26
C GLU A 261 7.50 -16.46 -27.64
N LYS A 262 6.32 -16.39 -28.26
CA LYS A 262 6.09 -17.00 -29.58
C LYS A 262 6.80 -16.26 -30.70
N ALA A 263 6.83 -14.92 -30.67
CA ALA A 263 7.44 -14.11 -31.75
C ALA A 263 8.94 -14.27 -31.81
N PHE A 264 9.61 -14.43 -30.68
CA PHE A 264 11.07 -14.54 -30.60
C PHE A 264 11.57 -15.98 -30.40
N ASP A 265 10.67 -16.95 -30.24
CA ASP A 265 10.99 -18.36 -29.99
C ASP A 265 11.96 -18.49 -28.79
N VAL A 266 11.52 -17.97 -27.65
CA VAL A 266 12.21 -17.93 -26.35
C VAL A 266 11.26 -18.36 -25.26
N LYS A 267 11.73 -18.55 -24.01
CA LYS A 267 10.88 -18.75 -22.85
C LYS A 267 10.68 -17.42 -22.11
N CYS A 268 9.43 -17.04 -21.87
CA CYS A 268 9.07 -15.89 -21.05
C CYS A 268 8.14 -16.31 -19.91
N GLU A 269 8.51 -16.00 -18.67
CA GLU A 269 7.72 -16.33 -17.48
C GLU A 269 7.29 -15.04 -16.79
N LEU A 270 5.97 -14.85 -16.62
CA LEU A 270 5.37 -13.73 -15.89
C LEU A 270 4.90 -14.21 -14.52
N ASP A 271 5.53 -13.71 -13.45
CA ASP A 271 5.01 -13.74 -12.09
C ASP A 271 4.30 -12.39 -11.84
N TYR A 272 2.97 -12.40 -11.87
CA TYR A 272 2.13 -11.24 -11.60
C TYR A 272 1.46 -11.40 -10.25
N ARG A 273 1.78 -10.52 -9.31
CA ARG A 273 1.32 -10.51 -7.94
C ARG A 273 0.28 -9.41 -7.78
N VAL A 274 -0.97 -9.82 -7.60
CA VAL A 274 -2.07 -8.90 -7.35
C VAL A 274 -1.92 -8.37 -5.93
N GLY A 275 -1.83 -7.07 -5.80
CA GLY A 275 -1.79 -6.35 -4.53
C GLY A 275 -3.18 -5.89 -4.08
N PRO A 276 -3.25 -4.93 -3.14
CA PRO A 276 -4.50 -4.41 -2.65
C PRO A 276 -5.32 -3.77 -3.77
N PRO A 277 -6.66 -3.86 -3.73
CA PRO A 277 -7.53 -3.16 -4.65
C PRO A 277 -7.45 -1.63 -4.46
N PRO A 278 -8.10 -0.81 -5.31
CA PRO A 278 -8.20 0.62 -5.06
C PRO A 278 -8.93 0.92 -3.76
N VAL A 279 -8.49 1.94 -3.03
CA VAL A 279 -9.24 2.44 -1.87
C VAL A 279 -10.46 3.20 -2.37
N VAL A 280 -11.65 2.69 -2.04
CA VAL A 280 -12.94 3.27 -2.47
C VAL A 280 -13.71 3.71 -1.24
N ASN A 281 -13.78 5.01 -1.01
CA ASN A 281 -14.51 5.58 0.12
C ASN A 281 -16.02 5.53 -0.11
N ASP A 282 -16.76 4.97 0.87
CA ASP A 282 -18.22 4.97 0.88
C ASP A 282 -18.76 6.42 0.91
N LEU A 283 -19.78 6.69 0.12
CA LEU A 283 -20.34 8.04 -0.04
C LEU A 283 -20.91 8.59 1.27
N GLU A 284 -21.66 7.79 2.03
CA GLU A 284 -22.31 8.24 3.26
C GLU A 284 -21.30 8.41 4.39
N MET A 285 -20.33 7.51 4.49
CA MET A 285 -19.23 7.65 5.46
C MET A 285 -18.33 8.84 5.12
N THR A 286 -18.11 9.13 3.85
CA THR A 286 -17.36 10.32 3.41
C THR A 286 -18.08 11.61 3.78
N LYS A 287 -19.41 11.70 3.56
CA LYS A 287 -20.21 12.87 3.99
C LYS A 287 -20.16 13.06 5.49
N LEU A 288 -20.24 11.97 6.26
CA LEU A 288 -20.14 12.04 7.72
C LEU A 288 -18.77 12.56 8.14
N ALA A 289 -17.68 11.98 7.60
CA ALA A 289 -16.31 12.40 7.87
C ALA A 289 -16.07 13.86 7.47
N GLN A 290 -16.59 14.30 6.33
CA GLN A 290 -16.53 15.68 5.87
C GLN A 290 -17.20 16.63 6.87
N SER A 291 -18.43 16.32 7.32
CA SER A 291 -19.16 17.15 8.26
C SER A 291 -18.42 17.31 9.59
N VAL A 292 -17.77 16.25 10.06
CA VAL A 292 -16.94 16.28 11.29
C VAL A 292 -15.64 17.06 11.05
N ALA A 293 -14.99 16.87 9.92
CA ALA A 293 -13.79 17.60 9.54
C ALA A 293 -14.06 19.12 9.50
N GLU A 294 -15.17 19.55 8.90
CA GLU A 294 -15.59 20.95 8.84
C GLU A 294 -15.78 21.57 10.24
N LEU A 295 -16.25 20.78 11.21
CA LEU A 295 -16.38 21.24 12.61
C LEU A 295 -15.02 21.41 13.30
N VAL A 296 -14.00 20.64 12.90
CA VAL A 296 -12.68 20.64 13.54
C VAL A 296 -11.76 21.70 12.95
N VAL A 297 -11.68 21.77 11.61
CA VAL A 297 -10.71 22.62 10.92
C VAL A 297 -11.32 23.83 10.22
N GLY A 298 -12.66 23.94 10.18
CA GLY A 298 -13.40 24.92 9.38
C GLY A 298 -13.64 24.42 7.95
N LYS A 299 -14.78 24.84 7.40
CA LYS A 299 -15.23 24.38 6.07
C LYS A 299 -14.23 24.73 4.97
N GLU A 300 -13.58 25.88 5.06
CA GLU A 300 -12.59 26.39 4.12
C GLU A 300 -11.30 25.56 4.09
N ASN A 301 -11.08 24.74 5.11
CA ASN A 301 -9.90 23.88 5.25
C ASN A 301 -10.19 22.40 4.94
N VAL A 302 -11.42 22.08 4.52
CA VAL A 302 -11.77 20.75 4.01
C VAL A 302 -11.79 20.81 2.49
N ILE A 303 -10.88 20.05 1.86
CA ILE A 303 -10.58 20.16 0.42
C ILE A 303 -10.98 18.84 -0.25
N GLU A 304 -11.76 18.91 -1.33
CA GLU A 304 -11.94 17.76 -2.22
C GLU A 304 -10.63 17.52 -2.99
N VAL A 305 -10.09 16.31 -2.89
CA VAL A 305 -8.81 15.95 -3.50
C VAL A 305 -8.99 15.08 -4.74
N GLU A 306 -8.05 15.19 -5.68
CA GLU A 306 -7.96 14.24 -6.78
C GLU A 306 -7.42 12.88 -6.29
N PRO A 307 -7.75 11.76 -6.96
CA PRO A 307 -7.21 10.47 -6.59
C PRO A 307 -5.70 10.43 -6.77
N SER A 308 -5.05 9.66 -5.91
CA SER A 308 -3.61 9.42 -5.97
C SER A 308 -3.31 8.07 -6.62
N MET A 309 -2.19 7.96 -7.35
CA MET A 309 -1.64 6.69 -7.81
C MET A 309 -0.79 5.98 -6.74
N GLY A 310 -0.72 6.51 -5.51
CA GLY A 310 -0.23 5.78 -4.34
C GLY A 310 -1.11 4.58 -4.02
N GLY A 311 -0.52 3.51 -3.49
CA GLY A 311 -1.25 2.35 -2.99
C GLY A 311 -1.47 2.45 -1.49
N GLU A 312 -2.45 1.70 -0.98
CA GLU A 312 -2.79 1.60 0.44
C GLU A 312 -3.54 0.27 0.66
N ASP A 313 -3.12 -0.51 1.65
CA ASP A 313 -3.71 -1.84 1.88
C ASP A 313 -4.91 -1.83 2.86
N MET A 314 -5.37 -0.66 3.26
CA MET A 314 -6.66 -0.49 3.97
C MET A 314 -7.87 -0.60 3.02
N SER A 315 -7.66 -0.93 1.76
CA SER A 315 -8.66 -1.03 0.70
C SER A 315 -9.59 -2.23 0.81
#